data_433d047de10d0b16ee9e885de3b6649d
#
_entry.id   433d047de10d0b16ee9e885de3b6649d
#
_cell.length_a   1.000
_cell.length_b   1.000
_cell.length_c   1.000
_cell.angle_alpha   90.00
_cell.angle_beta   90.00
_cell.angle_gamma   90.00
#
_symmetry.space_group_name_H-M   'P 1'
#
loop_
_entity.id
_entity.type
_entity.pdbx_description
1 polymer ?
#
loop_
_entity_poly.entity_id
_entity_poly.type
_entity_poly.pdbx_seq_one_letter_code
_entity_poly.pdbx_strand_id
1 'polypeptide(L)'
;LALAGISVADTAPSSAAPAVLANVKAGETTRMVYELEAKAYVLFIPATGRAHFDVEMRPDTYNIKSRVKVTGIADWFVNYDMHLQASGYTRGDELKTYNYVSQNRDGKKNRRVNLTITDKDFSMTANPVFGNLGEPPATTEQVLKTNDPITALITFALEPRAPGADPCGGPLRIFDGRQLTYLHLKNAGTKQI
;
A
#
# COMPACT_ATOMS: atom_id res chain seq x y z
N LEU A 1 -8.16 -49.52 39.09
CA LEU A 1 -8.74 -48.83 37.94
C LEU A 1 -7.92 -47.56 37.72
N ALA A 2 -7.08 -47.55 36.69
CA ALA A 2 -6.28 -46.39 36.30
C ALA A 2 -7.00 -45.66 35.13
N LEU A 3 -7.32 -44.38 35.32
CA LEU A 3 -7.81 -43.51 34.27
C LEU A 3 -6.62 -42.90 33.52
N ALA A 4 -6.47 -43.27 32.25
CA ALA A 4 -5.53 -42.64 31.34
C ALA A 4 -6.11 -41.30 30.88
N GLY A 5 -5.49 -40.19 31.23
CA GLY A 5 -5.81 -38.87 30.71
C GLY A 5 -5.28 -38.73 29.30
N ILE A 6 -6.18 -38.46 28.33
CA ILE A 6 -5.83 -38.10 26.96
C ILE A 6 -5.47 -36.60 26.98
N SER A 7 -4.19 -36.32 26.80
CA SER A 7 -3.72 -34.94 26.57
C SER A 7 -3.98 -34.58 25.08
N VAL A 8 -4.96 -33.73 24.84
CA VAL A 8 -5.16 -33.10 23.54
C VAL A 8 -4.12 -31.98 23.40
N ALA A 9 -3.13 -32.20 22.55
CA ALA A 9 -2.20 -31.15 22.18
C ALA A 9 -2.97 -30.08 21.38
N ASP A 10 -3.12 -28.92 21.98
CA ASP A 10 -3.66 -27.73 21.35
C ASP A 10 -2.63 -27.23 20.30
N THR A 11 -2.78 -27.67 19.06
CA THR A 11 -2.00 -27.13 17.94
C THR A 11 -2.54 -25.74 17.66
N ALA A 12 -1.85 -24.70 18.16
CA ALA A 12 -2.07 -23.35 17.72
C ALA A 12 -2.01 -23.29 16.20
N PRO A 13 -2.95 -22.60 15.52
CA PRO A 13 -2.90 -22.46 14.07
C PRO A 13 -1.59 -21.75 13.72
N SER A 14 -0.73 -22.44 13.00
CA SER A 14 0.43 -21.83 12.34
C SER A 14 -0.08 -20.65 11.53
N SER A 15 0.37 -19.43 11.82
CA SER A 15 0.11 -18.27 10.99
C SER A 15 0.75 -18.55 9.63
N ALA A 16 -0.07 -18.93 8.66
CA ALA A 16 0.41 -19.15 7.31
C ALA A 16 0.97 -17.82 6.80
N ALA A 17 2.24 -17.81 6.42
CA ALA A 17 2.83 -16.68 5.72
C ALA A 17 1.96 -16.29 4.53
N PRO A 18 1.89 -14.98 4.14
CA PRO A 18 1.10 -14.55 3.01
C PRO A 18 1.36 -15.46 1.82
N ALA A 19 0.32 -15.99 1.19
CA ALA A 19 0.44 -16.99 0.13
C ALA A 19 1.38 -16.55 -1.01
N VAL A 20 1.51 -15.25 -1.23
CA VAL A 20 2.41 -14.65 -2.23
C VAL A 20 3.86 -14.72 -1.77
N LEU A 21 4.17 -14.40 -0.51
CA LEU A 21 5.54 -14.46 0.02
C LEU A 21 6.00 -15.92 0.19
N ALA A 22 5.09 -16.81 0.54
CA ALA A 22 5.37 -18.26 0.62
C ALA A 22 5.73 -18.88 -0.73
N ASN A 23 5.31 -18.27 -1.84
CA ASN A 23 5.60 -18.76 -3.20
C ASN A 23 6.84 -18.12 -3.83
N VAL A 24 7.45 -17.11 -3.22
CA VAL A 24 8.69 -16.50 -3.70
C VAL A 24 9.87 -17.35 -3.25
N LYS A 25 10.44 -18.14 -4.16
CA LYS A 25 11.61 -18.99 -3.87
C LYS A 25 12.90 -18.19 -3.87
N ALA A 26 13.86 -18.66 -3.07
CA ALA A 26 15.20 -18.07 -3.05
C ALA A 26 15.80 -18.06 -4.47
N GLY A 27 16.26 -16.89 -4.92
CA GLY A 27 16.83 -16.69 -6.26
C GLY A 27 15.81 -16.44 -7.37
N GLU A 28 14.50 -16.53 -7.09
CA GLU A 28 13.45 -16.23 -8.07
C GLU A 28 12.85 -14.84 -7.83
N THR A 29 12.36 -14.23 -8.90
CA THR A 29 11.59 -12.99 -8.85
C THR A 29 10.16 -13.30 -9.29
N THR A 30 9.19 -13.01 -8.43
CA THR A 30 7.78 -13.10 -8.79
C THR A 30 7.31 -11.72 -9.24
N ARG A 31 6.70 -11.65 -10.43
CA ARG A 31 6.13 -10.43 -10.97
C ARG A 31 4.62 -10.53 -11.03
N MET A 32 3.96 -9.49 -10.54
CA MET A 32 2.51 -9.37 -10.55
C MET A 32 2.12 -8.03 -11.16
N VAL A 33 1.07 -8.05 -11.97
CA VAL A 33 0.52 -6.83 -12.58
C VAL A 33 -0.92 -6.69 -12.12
N TYR A 34 -1.27 -5.53 -11.59
CA TYR A 34 -2.63 -5.20 -11.18
C TYR A 34 -3.13 -3.97 -11.92
N GLU A 35 -4.37 -4.01 -12.31
CA GLU A 35 -5.10 -2.86 -12.83
C GLU A 35 -6.32 -2.60 -11.96
N LEU A 36 -6.46 -1.36 -11.52
CA LEU A 36 -7.61 -0.90 -10.76
C LEU A 36 -8.31 0.20 -11.55
N GLU A 37 -9.63 0.08 -11.63
CA GLU A 37 -10.49 1.15 -12.14
C GLU A 37 -11.44 1.59 -11.03
N ALA A 38 -11.44 2.87 -10.74
CA ALA A 38 -12.36 3.48 -9.78
C ALA A 38 -13.23 4.53 -10.49
N LYS A 39 -14.53 4.48 -10.25
CA LYS A 39 -15.48 5.47 -10.74
C LYS A 39 -16.01 6.30 -9.58
N ALA A 40 -15.94 7.60 -9.73
CA ALA A 40 -16.42 8.55 -8.73
C ALA A 40 -17.15 9.70 -9.42
N TYR A 41 -17.88 10.49 -8.61
CA TYR A 41 -18.46 11.74 -9.07
C TYR A 41 -17.78 12.90 -8.35
N VAL A 42 -17.28 13.85 -9.12
CA VAL A 42 -16.72 15.10 -8.61
C VAL A 42 -17.66 16.22 -9.04
N LEU A 43 -18.35 16.82 -8.08
CA LEU A 43 -19.36 17.87 -8.38
C LEU A 43 -20.35 17.44 -9.47
N PHE A 44 -20.89 16.20 -9.37
CA PHE A 44 -21.81 15.59 -10.34
C PHE A 44 -21.20 15.20 -11.70
N ILE A 45 -19.92 15.42 -11.92
CA ILE A 45 -19.20 15.01 -13.13
C ILE A 45 -18.62 13.62 -12.91
N PRO A 46 -18.90 12.63 -13.77
CA PRO A 46 -18.31 11.32 -13.67
C PRO A 46 -16.79 11.38 -13.94
N ALA A 47 -16.01 10.85 -13.02
CA ALA A 47 -14.57 10.70 -13.10
C ALA A 47 -14.20 9.22 -13.07
N THR A 48 -13.30 8.80 -13.94
CA THR A 48 -12.72 7.46 -13.91
C THR A 48 -11.24 7.58 -13.57
N GLY A 49 -10.84 6.98 -12.44
CA GLY A 49 -9.44 6.81 -12.09
C GLY A 49 -8.97 5.43 -12.54
N ARG A 50 -7.81 5.35 -13.15
CA ARG A 50 -7.12 4.09 -13.49
C ARG A 50 -5.77 4.06 -12.83
N ALA A 51 -5.45 2.94 -12.19
CA ALA A 51 -4.15 2.69 -11.60
C ALA A 51 -3.60 1.38 -12.13
N HIS A 52 -2.39 1.44 -12.66
CA HIS A 52 -1.61 0.27 -13.07
C HIS A 52 -0.48 0.06 -12.07
N PHE A 53 -0.30 -1.17 -11.60
CA PHE A 53 0.76 -1.57 -10.69
C PHE A 53 1.57 -2.69 -11.31
N ASP A 54 2.88 -2.54 -11.30
CA ASP A 54 3.87 -3.55 -11.66
C ASP A 54 4.69 -3.86 -10.40
N VAL A 55 4.51 -5.05 -9.86
CA VAL A 55 5.06 -5.48 -8.58
C VAL A 55 6.07 -6.60 -8.80
N GLU A 56 7.30 -6.36 -8.41
CA GLU A 56 8.36 -7.37 -8.38
C GLU A 56 8.65 -7.75 -6.92
N MET A 57 8.51 -9.03 -6.60
CA MET A 57 8.79 -9.59 -5.28
C MET A 57 9.99 -10.52 -5.35
N ARG A 58 10.92 -10.35 -4.43
CA ARG A 58 12.06 -11.23 -4.15
C ARG A 58 11.97 -11.70 -2.69
N PRO A 59 12.76 -12.71 -2.28
CA PRO A 59 12.69 -13.22 -0.91
C PRO A 59 12.81 -12.13 0.18
N ASP A 60 13.71 -11.17 -0.01
CA ASP A 60 14.04 -10.15 1.01
C ASP A 60 13.67 -8.72 0.61
N THR A 61 13.27 -8.51 -0.64
CA THR A 61 13.03 -7.16 -1.18
C THR A 61 11.86 -7.14 -2.15
N TYR A 62 11.31 -5.96 -2.36
CA TYR A 62 10.30 -5.72 -3.39
C TYR A 62 10.55 -4.41 -4.13
N ASN A 63 9.97 -4.30 -5.32
CA ASN A 63 9.89 -3.07 -6.10
C ASN A 63 8.49 -2.95 -6.70
N ILE A 64 7.87 -1.79 -6.54
CA ILE A 64 6.55 -1.48 -7.08
C ILE A 64 6.67 -0.25 -7.94
N LYS A 65 6.17 -0.32 -9.16
CA LYS A 65 5.96 0.84 -10.04
C LYS A 65 4.47 0.97 -10.28
N SER A 66 3.97 2.20 -10.18
CA SER A 66 2.56 2.47 -10.44
C SER A 66 2.38 3.76 -11.23
N ARG A 67 1.33 3.78 -12.04
CA ARG A 67 0.83 4.99 -12.68
C ARG A 67 -0.65 5.12 -12.37
N VAL A 68 -1.03 6.26 -11.81
CA VAL A 68 -2.42 6.59 -11.50
C VAL A 68 -2.83 7.77 -12.37
N LYS A 69 -3.87 7.57 -13.18
CA LYS A 69 -4.37 8.59 -14.11
C LYS A 69 -5.88 8.78 -13.94
N VAL A 70 -6.33 10.01 -13.96
CA VAL A 70 -7.74 10.36 -14.14
C VAL A 70 -8.03 10.45 -15.63
N THR A 71 -9.18 9.96 -16.06
CA THR A 71 -9.62 9.96 -17.46
C THR A 71 -11.08 10.40 -17.59
N GLY A 72 -11.50 10.74 -18.80
CA GLY A 72 -12.86 11.20 -19.08
C GLY A 72 -13.00 12.71 -18.94
N ILE A 73 -14.23 13.19 -18.79
CA ILE A 73 -14.53 14.64 -18.73
C ILE A 73 -13.82 15.30 -17.55
N ALA A 74 -13.64 14.58 -16.45
CA ALA A 74 -12.94 15.10 -15.26
C ALA A 74 -11.45 15.39 -15.52
N ASP A 75 -10.81 14.75 -16.51
CA ASP A 75 -9.43 15.01 -16.89
C ASP A 75 -9.20 16.47 -17.33
N TRP A 76 -10.20 17.07 -17.95
CA TRP A 76 -10.14 18.49 -18.38
C TRP A 76 -10.00 19.47 -17.20
N PHE A 77 -10.42 19.06 -16.01
CA PHE A 77 -10.42 19.91 -14.81
C PHE A 77 -9.34 19.53 -13.80
N VAL A 78 -8.99 18.25 -13.73
CA VAL A 78 -8.15 17.73 -12.66
C VAL A 78 -6.71 17.51 -13.11
N ASN A 79 -6.44 17.20 -14.36
CA ASN A 79 -5.09 16.93 -14.91
C ASN A 79 -4.24 16.12 -13.93
N TYR A 80 -4.51 14.81 -13.80
CA TYR A 80 -3.86 13.96 -12.81
C TYR A 80 -3.17 12.77 -13.48
N ASP A 81 -1.85 12.79 -13.53
CA ASP A 81 -1.01 11.69 -14.00
C ASP A 81 0.14 11.48 -13.01
N MET A 82 -0.09 10.62 -12.03
CA MET A 82 0.87 10.30 -10.99
C MET A 82 1.71 9.09 -11.38
N HIS A 83 3.02 9.28 -11.36
CA HIS A 83 4.02 8.21 -11.44
C HIS A 83 4.55 7.95 -10.04
N LEU A 84 4.43 6.72 -9.60
CA LEU A 84 4.77 6.28 -8.26
C LEU A 84 5.76 5.12 -8.35
N GLN A 85 6.72 5.11 -7.45
CA GLN A 85 7.66 4.00 -7.29
C GLN A 85 7.93 3.80 -5.82
N ALA A 86 7.89 2.56 -5.36
CA ALA A 86 8.30 2.17 -4.04
C ALA A 86 9.23 0.97 -4.09
N SER A 87 10.13 0.89 -3.15
CA SER A 87 10.98 -0.27 -2.92
C SER A 87 11.26 -0.42 -1.44
N GLY A 88 11.52 -1.64 -1.01
CA GLY A 88 11.76 -1.91 0.39
C GLY A 88 12.07 -3.37 0.65
N TYR A 89 11.79 -3.76 1.88
CA TYR A 89 12.14 -5.07 2.41
C TYR A 89 10.88 -5.87 2.74
N THR A 90 10.98 -7.19 2.56
CA THR A 90 10.04 -8.15 3.12
C THR A 90 10.56 -8.57 4.51
N ARG A 91 9.77 -8.36 5.55
CA ARG A 91 10.10 -8.77 6.92
C ARG A 91 9.00 -9.68 7.44
N GLY A 92 9.24 -10.97 7.40
CA GLY A 92 8.21 -11.97 7.70
C GLY A 92 7.07 -11.88 6.70
N ASP A 93 5.89 -11.51 7.18
CA ASP A 93 4.66 -11.33 6.41
C ASP A 93 4.33 -9.85 6.08
N GLU A 94 5.22 -8.92 6.40
CA GLU A 94 5.03 -7.49 6.15
C GLU A 94 5.98 -6.94 5.09
N LEU A 95 5.47 -6.02 4.28
CA LEU A 95 6.29 -5.14 3.45
C LEU A 95 6.65 -3.88 4.23
N LYS A 96 7.91 -3.48 4.17
CA LYS A 96 8.40 -2.23 4.78
C LYS A 96 9.00 -1.32 3.72
N THR A 97 8.45 -0.13 3.58
CA THR A 97 8.99 0.90 2.68
C THR A 97 10.40 1.31 3.09
N TYR A 98 11.32 1.27 2.13
CA TYR A 98 12.63 1.91 2.27
C TYR A 98 12.68 3.20 1.45
N ASN A 99 12.26 3.17 0.20
CA ASN A 99 12.25 4.33 -0.68
C ASN A 99 10.89 4.47 -1.37
N TYR A 100 10.41 5.69 -1.44
CA TYR A 100 9.20 6.04 -2.18
C TYR A 100 9.41 7.30 -2.98
N VAL A 101 8.98 7.27 -4.22
CA VAL A 101 9.02 8.42 -5.12
C VAL A 101 7.63 8.62 -5.70
N SER A 102 7.13 9.84 -5.62
CA SER A 102 5.93 10.24 -6.35
C SER A 102 6.21 11.44 -7.24
N GLN A 103 5.62 11.46 -8.42
CA GLN A 103 5.70 12.58 -9.34
C GLN A 103 4.39 12.76 -10.07
N ASN A 104 3.73 13.90 -9.88
CA ASN A 104 2.61 14.30 -10.72
C ASN A 104 3.17 14.99 -11.98
N ARG A 105 2.96 14.38 -13.14
CA ARG A 105 3.46 14.89 -14.43
C ARG A 105 2.49 15.79 -15.16
N ASP A 106 1.25 15.85 -14.69
CA ASP A 106 0.16 16.56 -15.38
C ASP A 106 -0.42 17.67 -14.50
N GLY A 107 0.16 18.23 -13.66
CA GLY A 107 -0.31 19.34 -12.84
C GLY A 107 0.54 20.60 -13.02
N LYS A 108 -0.04 21.75 -12.73
CA LYS A 108 0.66 23.04 -12.71
C LYS A 108 1.95 23.01 -11.87
N LYS A 109 2.04 22.11 -10.87
CA LYS A 109 3.18 22.04 -9.96
C LYS A 109 4.22 21.00 -10.32
N ASN A 110 3.85 19.98 -11.12
CA ASN A 110 4.74 18.87 -11.49
C ASN A 110 5.67 18.42 -10.34
N ARG A 111 5.08 18.29 -9.14
CA ARG A 111 5.85 18.05 -7.92
C ARG A 111 6.40 16.63 -7.90
N ARG A 112 7.69 16.54 -7.54
CA ARG A 112 8.34 15.28 -7.23
C ARG A 112 8.62 15.23 -5.72
N VAL A 113 8.25 14.12 -5.10
CA VAL A 113 8.57 13.79 -3.70
C VAL A 113 9.49 12.58 -3.69
N ASN A 114 10.55 12.63 -2.91
CA ASN A 114 11.37 11.47 -2.58
C ASN A 114 11.32 11.29 -1.05
N LEU A 115 10.98 10.10 -0.61
CA LEU A 115 10.90 9.71 0.79
C LEU A 115 11.79 8.48 1.00
N THR A 116 12.65 8.53 2.01
CA THR A 116 13.43 7.38 2.48
C THR A 116 13.10 7.13 3.93
N ILE A 117 12.78 5.88 4.27
CA ILE A 117 12.46 5.44 5.63
C ILE A 117 13.46 4.36 6.02
N THR A 118 14.21 4.60 7.08
CA THR A 118 15.15 3.63 7.68
C THR A 118 14.53 3.03 8.94
N ASP A 119 15.24 2.17 9.63
CA ASP A 119 14.77 1.61 10.90
C ASP A 119 14.74 2.63 12.05
N LYS A 120 15.40 3.78 11.90
CA LYS A 120 15.59 4.75 12.97
C LYS A 120 15.06 6.15 12.65
N ASP A 121 14.96 6.47 11.36
CA ASP A 121 14.64 7.83 10.93
C ASP A 121 14.07 7.83 9.51
N PHE A 122 13.59 8.97 9.08
CA PHE A 122 13.16 9.21 7.70
C PHE A 122 13.72 10.53 7.16
N SER A 123 13.84 10.60 5.86
CA SER A 123 14.15 11.85 5.15
C SER A 123 13.19 12.06 3.99
N MET A 124 12.82 13.29 3.74
CA MET A 124 11.93 13.66 2.65
C MET A 124 12.41 14.91 1.95
N THR A 125 12.36 14.87 0.62
CA THR A 125 12.55 16.04 -0.22
C THR A 125 11.36 16.20 -1.17
N ALA A 126 10.96 17.45 -1.41
CA ALA A 126 9.91 17.77 -2.37
C ALA A 126 10.33 18.94 -3.25
N ASN A 127 10.13 18.82 -4.55
CA ASN A 127 10.37 19.91 -5.50
C ASN A 127 9.16 20.03 -6.46
N PRO A 128 8.46 21.17 -6.46
CA PRO A 128 8.55 22.30 -5.52
C PRO A 128 8.23 21.87 -4.07
N VAL A 129 8.80 22.58 -3.10
CA VAL A 129 8.58 22.30 -1.67
C VAL A 129 7.09 22.41 -1.30
N PHE A 130 6.69 21.70 -0.26
CA PHE A 130 5.34 21.84 0.30
C PHE A 130 5.21 23.16 1.06
N GLY A 131 4.04 23.75 1.02
CA GLY A 131 3.73 24.93 1.84
C GLY A 131 3.54 24.60 3.32
N ASN A 132 3.12 23.37 3.63
CA ASN A 132 3.06 22.81 4.98
C ASN A 132 3.31 21.29 4.91
N LEU A 133 3.66 20.67 6.03
CA LEU A 133 3.95 19.24 6.17
C LEU A 133 2.87 18.49 6.97
N GLY A 134 1.65 19.00 6.94
CA GLY A 134 0.56 18.53 7.78
C GLY A 134 0.39 19.40 9.02
N GLU A 135 -0.71 19.19 9.75
CA GLU A 135 -1.03 19.98 10.95
C GLU A 135 -1.70 19.09 12.00
N PRO A 136 -0.94 18.65 13.01
CA PRO A 136 0.51 18.79 13.17
C PRO A 136 1.33 17.96 12.16
N PRO A 137 2.61 18.29 11.92
CA PRO A 137 3.51 17.45 11.15
C PRO A 137 3.68 16.06 11.77
N ALA A 138 3.84 15.03 10.93
CA ALA A 138 4.09 13.68 11.42
C ALA A 138 5.43 13.58 12.15
N THR A 139 5.44 12.90 13.28
CA THR A 139 6.68 12.63 14.03
C THR A 139 7.42 11.44 13.42
N THR A 140 8.73 11.34 13.65
CA THR A 140 9.54 10.19 13.22
C THR A 140 8.93 8.87 13.72
N GLU A 141 8.54 8.77 14.99
CA GLU A 141 7.93 7.56 15.54
C GLU A 141 6.65 7.15 14.78
N GLN A 142 5.83 8.12 14.39
CA GLN A 142 4.63 7.84 13.61
C GLN A 142 4.97 7.34 12.21
N VAL A 143 5.92 7.98 11.52
CA VAL A 143 6.34 7.61 10.17
C VAL A 143 6.95 6.20 10.12
N LEU A 144 7.77 5.83 11.10
CA LEU A 144 8.38 4.49 11.17
C LEU A 144 7.35 3.34 11.32
N LYS A 145 6.12 3.67 11.72
CA LYS A 145 4.99 2.72 11.85
C LYS A 145 4.06 2.72 10.63
N THR A 146 4.47 3.34 9.53
CA THR A 146 3.67 3.46 8.30
C THR A 146 4.39 2.84 7.11
N ASN A 147 3.65 2.72 6.02
CA ASN A 147 4.19 2.51 4.69
C ASN A 147 3.82 3.68 3.77
N ASP A 148 4.46 3.77 2.63
CA ASP A 148 4.03 4.66 1.56
C ASP A 148 2.68 4.18 0.96
N PRO A 149 1.98 5.04 0.19
CA PRO A 149 0.64 4.74 -0.31
C PRO A 149 0.54 3.45 -1.13
N ILE A 150 1.50 3.19 -2.03
CA ILE A 150 1.42 2.02 -2.91
C ILE A 150 1.86 0.74 -2.20
N THR A 151 2.84 0.80 -1.32
CA THR A 151 3.23 -0.34 -0.48
C THR A 151 2.09 -0.74 0.45
N ALA A 152 1.41 0.22 1.08
CA ALA A 152 0.27 -0.06 1.94
C ALA A 152 -0.88 -0.75 1.19
N LEU A 153 -1.20 -0.30 -0.03
CA LEU A 153 -2.23 -0.92 -0.86
C LEU A 153 -1.85 -2.33 -1.33
N ILE A 154 -0.61 -2.55 -1.74
CA ILE A 154 -0.15 -3.88 -2.15
C ILE A 154 -0.09 -4.83 -0.95
N THR A 155 0.41 -4.39 0.21
CA THR A 155 0.36 -5.19 1.44
C THR A 155 -1.08 -5.61 1.74
N PHE A 156 -2.02 -4.68 1.69
CA PHE A 156 -3.43 -4.96 1.89
C PHE A 156 -3.98 -6.00 0.89
N ALA A 157 -3.61 -5.90 -0.40
CA ALA A 157 -4.06 -6.83 -1.43
C ALA A 157 -3.46 -8.24 -1.29
N LEU A 158 -2.25 -8.34 -0.71
CA LEU A 158 -1.52 -9.60 -0.54
C LEU A 158 -1.78 -10.27 0.81
N GLU A 159 -2.32 -9.53 1.79
CA GLU A 159 -2.55 -10.05 3.13
C GLU A 159 -3.59 -11.17 3.13
N PRO A 160 -3.24 -12.39 3.58
CA PRO A 160 -4.19 -13.46 3.69
C PRO A 160 -5.20 -13.17 4.79
N ARG A 161 -6.47 -13.41 4.51
CA ARG A 161 -7.54 -13.27 5.49
C ARG A 161 -8.16 -14.60 5.81
N ALA A 162 -8.36 -14.86 7.10
CA ALA A 162 -9.05 -16.05 7.55
C ALA A 162 -10.50 -16.07 7.00
N PRO A 163 -11.06 -17.25 6.70
CA PRO A 163 -12.46 -17.37 6.34
C PRO A 163 -13.37 -16.70 7.38
N GLY A 164 -14.25 -15.79 6.94
CA GLY A 164 -15.17 -15.05 7.81
C GLY A 164 -14.58 -13.80 8.47
N ALA A 165 -13.29 -13.51 8.29
CA ALA A 165 -12.71 -12.24 8.73
C ALA A 165 -13.23 -11.07 7.89
N ASP A 166 -13.18 -9.86 8.46
CA ASP A 166 -13.51 -8.64 7.71
C ASP A 166 -12.56 -8.50 6.50
N PRO A 167 -13.10 -8.51 5.26
CA PRO A 167 -12.28 -8.37 4.06
C PRO A 167 -11.55 -7.02 3.97
N CYS A 168 -11.96 -6.04 4.75
CA CYS A 168 -11.36 -4.73 4.77
C CYS A 168 -10.22 -4.58 5.79
N GLY A 169 -10.10 -5.50 6.75
CA GLY A 169 -9.08 -5.45 7.80
C GLY A 169 -9.15 -4.18 8.66
N GLY A 170 -8.01 -3.79 9.21
CA GLY A 170 -7.84 -2.55 9.98
C GLY A 170 -7.48 -1.35 9.11
N PRO A 171 -7.27 -0.17 9.73
CA PRO A 171 -6.87 1.02 9.00
C PRO A 171 -5.47 0.87 8.41
N LEU A 172 -5.33 1.27 7.14
CA LEU A 172 -4.01 1.40 6.52
C LEU A 172 -3.35 2.69 7.01
N ARG A 173 -2.16 2.58 7.55
CA ARG A 173 -1.36 3.72 8.00
C ARG A 173 -0.39 4.13 6.90
N ILE A 174 -0.59 5.31 6.35
CA ILE A 174 0.07 5.77 5.14
C ILE A 174 0.81 7.08 5.42
N PHE A 175 2.05 7.18 4.97
CA PHE A 175 2.79 8.44 4.92
C PHE A 175 3.27 8.70 3.49
N ASP A 176 2.81 9.79 2.89
CA ASP A 176 3.09 10.13 1.48
C ASP A 176 4.29 11.08 1.29
N GLY A 177 5.04 11.33 2.38
CA GLY A 177 6.12 12.30 2.45
C GLY A 177 5.64 13.69 2.87
N ARG A 178 4.34 13.93 2.98
CA ARG A 178 3.78 15.20 3.45
C ARG A 178 2.97 15.03 4.74
N GLN A 179 2.05 14.08 4.73
CA GLN A 179 1.12 13.91 5.84
C GLN A 179 0.84 12.44 6.15
N LEU A 180 0.51 12.20 7.40
CA LEU A 180 0.04 10.92 7.88
C LEU A 180 -1.45 10.77 7.57
N THR A 181 -1.83 9.66 6.97
CA THR A 181 -3.22 9.34 6.62
C THR A 181 -3.59 7.96 7.17
N TYR A 182 -4.78 7.86 7.74
CA TYR A 182 -5.40 6.60 8.13
C TYR A 182 -6.55 6.31 7.18
N LEU A 183 -6.36 5.34 6.30
CA LEU A 183 -7.40 4.94 5.35
C LEU A 183 -8.22 3.80 5.96
N HIS A 184 -9.49 4.08 6.25
CA HIS A 184 -10.45 3.10 6.73
C HIS A 184 -11.27 2.56 5.55
N LEU A 185 -11.12 1.28 5.27
CA LEU A 185 -11.95 0.58 4.30
C LEU A 185 -13.20 0.02 4.99
N LYS A 186 -14.31 -0.04 4.27
CA LYS A 186 -15.57 -0.63 4.76
C LYS A 186 -16.11 -1.59 3.72
N ASN A 187 -16.54 -2.75 4.17
CA ASN A 187 -17.23 -3.70 3.32
C ASN A 187 -18.58 -3.11 2.88
N ALA A 188 -18.77 -2.91 1.60
CA ALA A 188 -20.02 -2.41 1.01
C ALA A 188 -20.96 -3.54 0.54
N GLY A 189 -20.64 -4.79 0.88
CA GLY A 189 -21.40 -5.97 0.47
C GLY A 189 -20.95 -6.53 -0.88
N THR A 190 -21.69 -7.54 -1.33
CA THR A 190 -21.44 -8.23 -2.60
C THR A 190 -22.45 -7.77 -3.64
N LYS A 191 -21.97 -7.40 -4.83
CA LYS A 191 -22.83 -7.12 -5.98
C LYS A 191 -22.61 -8.23 -7.01
N GLN A 192 -23.70 -8.89 -7.45
CA GLN A 192 -23.66 -9.74 -8.65
C GLN A 192 -23.50 -8.84 -9.87
N ILE A 193 -22.55 -9.18 -10.72
CA ILE A 193 -22.25 -8.50 -11.99
C ILE A 193 -22.84 -9.33 -13.12
#